data_874a84c1bc604d700ea433363c1586da
#
_entry.id   874a84c1bc604d700ea433363c1586da
#
_cell.length_a   1.000
_cell.length_b   1.000
_cell.length_c   1.000
_cell.angle_alpha   90.00
_cell.angle_beta   90.00
_cell.angle_gamma   90.00
#
_symmetry.space_group_name_H-M   'P 1'
#
loop_
_entity.id
_entity.type
_entity.pdbx_description
1 polymer ?
#
loop_
_entity_poly.entity_id
_entity_poly.type
_entity_poly.pdbx_seq_one_letter_code
_entity_poly.pdbx_strand_id
1 'polypeptide(L)'
;MVIGYTAGVYDMFHIGHLNLLKNAKGMCDRLIVGVTVDELVAYKGKNAKIPYGDRAEIVRCCKYVDAVVPQSDMDKLTMCKKLGATYLFVGDDWYGSEKWNEYEKQFLEAGIKIIYFPYTQGISSTLLSKMLE
;
A
#
# COMPACT_ATOMS: atom_id res chain seq x y z
N MET A 1 2.68 4.90 -20.75
CA MET A 1 3.27 4.87 -19.38
C MET A 1 2.42 3.97 -18.47
N VAL A 2 3.09 3.06 -17.77
CA VAL A 2 2.41 2.17 -16.83
C VAL A 2 2.45 2.82 -15.46
N ILE A 3 1.28 3.09 -14.88
CA ILE A 3 1.14 3.68 -13.55
C ILE A 3 0.68 2.59 -12.59
N GLY A 4 1.42 2.43 -11.50
CA GLY A 4 1.07 1.49 -10.43
C GLY A 4 0.70 2.23 -9.16
N TYR A 5 -0.20 1.65 -8.37
CA TYR A 5 -0.64 2.18 -7.10
C TYR A 5 -0.48 1.13 -6.01
N THR A 6 -0.08 1.55 -4.84
CA THR A 6 -0.13 0.72 -3.64
C THR A 6 -0.51 1.61 -2.47
N ALA A 7 -1.22 1.06 -1.49
CA ALA A 7 -1.65 1.80 -0.33
C ALA A 7 -1.31 1.03 0.94
N GLY A 8 -0.95 1.74 1.99
CA GLY A 8 -0.61 1.14 3.26
C GLY A 8 -0.45 2.17 4.35
N VAL A 9 -0.33 1.69 5.58
CA VAL A 9 -0.11 2.56 6.75
C VAL A 9 1.34 3.04 6.79
N TYR A 10 2.28 2.16 6.49
CA TYR A 10 3.74 2.42 6.52
C TYR A 10 4.19 2.95 7.87
N ASP A 11 3.62 2.40 8.94
CA ASP A 11 4.01 2.75 10.30
C ASP A 11 5.37 2.10 10.63
N MET A 12 6.28 2.87 11.23
CA MET A 12 7.63 2.41 11.53
C MET A 12 8.30 1.77 10.31
N PHE A 13 8.43 2.55 9.24
CA PHE A 13 8.93 2.10 7.95
C PHE A 13 10.15 1.18 8.11
N HIS A 14 10.07 0.00 7.50
CA HIS A 14 11.10 -1.04 7.64
C HIS A 14 11.38 -1.72 6.29
N ILE A 15 12.30 -2.68 6.31
CA ILE A 15 12.77 -3.34 5.08
C ILE A 15 11.63 -4.06 4.32
N GLY A 16 10.61 -4.55 5.04
CA GLY A 16 9.44 -5.15 4.39
C GLY A 16 8.69 -4.17 3.52
N HIS A 17 8.49 -2.94 4.02
CA HIS A 17 7.87 -1.85 3.24
C HIS A 17 8.76 -1.50 2.04
N LEU A 18 10.05 -1.36 2.26
CA LEU A 18 10.98 -1.00 1.18
C LEU A 18 10.99 -2.05 0.07
N ASN A 19 11.00 -3.33 0.42
CA ASN A 19 11.02 -4.42 -0.56
C ASN A 19 9.74 -4.42 -1.41
N LEU A 20 8.58 -4.17 -0.80
CA LEU A 20 7.33 -4.06 -1.55
C LEU A 20 7.42 -2.93 -2.58
N LEU A 21 7.86 -1.74 -2.13
CA LEU A 21 7.96 -0.56 -3.01
C LEU A 21 8.98 -0.78 -4.13
N LYS A 22 10.10 -1.41 -3.83
CA LYS A 22 11.13 -1.74 -4.81
C LYS A 22 10.57 -2.69 -5.88
N ASN A 23 9.89 -3.75 -5.46
CA ASN A 23 9.31 -4.72 -6.38
C ASN A 23 8.20 -4.10 -7.24
N ALA A 24 7.36 -3.27 -6.61
CA ALA A 24 6.29 -2.56 -7.30
C ALA A 24 6.85 -1.62 -8.37
N LYS A 25 7.87 -0.84 -8.03
CA LYS A 25 8.49 0.09 -8.99
C LYS A 25 9.11 -0.66 -10.17
N GLY A 26 9.61 -1.87 -9.95
CA GLY A 26 10.16 -2.71 -11.01
C GLY A 26 9.14 -3.15 -12.07
N MET A 27 7.83 -3.02 -11.78
CA MET A 27 6.75 -3.44 -12.67
C MET A 27 6.01 -2.26 -13.32
N CYS A 28 6.37 -1.03 -13.01
CA CYS A 28 5.69 0.15 -13.56
C CYS A 28 6.67 1.28 -13.84
N ASP A 29 6.21 2.25 -14.63
CA ASP A 29 7.02 3.43 -14.95
C ASP A 29 6.91 4.49 -13.85
N ARG A 30 5.73 4.60 -13.26
CA ARG A 30 5.44 5.57 -12.21
C ARG A 30 4.70 4.88 -11.06
N LEU A 31 5.29 4.92 -9.88
CA LEU A 31 4.69 4.35 -8.68
C LEU A 31 4.11 5.45 -7.80
N ILE A 32 2.81 5.40 -7.56
CA ILE A 32 2.10 6.30 -6.66
C ILE A 32 1.73 5.51 -5.41
N VAL A 33 2.03 6.06 -4.24
CA VAL A 33 1.78 5.40 -2.96
C VAL A 33 0.75 6.16 -2.16
N GLY A 34 -0.32 5.48 -1.76
CA GLY A 34 -1.31 6.01 -0.84
C GLY A 34 -0.90 5.69 0.59
N VAL A 35 -0.70 6.71 1.40
CA VAL A 35 -0.42 6.54 2.83
C VAL A 35 -1.71 6.74 3.60
N THR A 36 -2.09 5.74 4.38
CA THR A 36 -3.35 5.75 5.13
C THR A 36 -3.34 6.86 6.17
N VAL A 37 -4.36 7.72 6.13
CA VAL A 37 -4.47 8.83 7.10
C VAL A 37 -4.79 8.30 8.50
N ASP A 38 -4.43 9.06 9.54
CA ASP A 38 -4.60 8.62 10.93
C ASP A 38 -6.06 8.31 11.27
N GLU A 39 -7.00 9.07 10.73
CA GLU A 39 -8.44 8.86 10.96
C GLU A 39 -8.88 7.48 10.45
N LEU A 40 -8.36 7.04 9.31
CA LEU A 40 -8.70 5.73 8.76
C LEU A 40 -8.03 4.60 9.55
N VAL A 41 -6.81 4.81 10.04
CA VAL A 41 -6.14 3.86 10.92
C VAL A 41 -6.97 3.64 12.18
N ALA A 42 -7.45 4.72 12.78
CA ALA A 42 -8.31 4.67 13.98
C ALA A 42 -9.63 3.95 13.69
N TYR A 43 -10.23 4.20 12.53
CA TYR A 43 -11.46 3.52 12.11
C TYR A 43 -11.26 1.99 12.04
N LYS A 44 -10.08 1.54 11.65
CA LYS A 44 -9.73 0.10 11.62
C LYS A 44 -9.45 -0.48 13.01
N GLY A 45 -9.57 0.30 14.07
CA GLY A 45 -9.30 -0.13 15.44
C GLY A 45 -7.82 -0.19 15.79
N LYS A 46 -6.99 0.53 15.05
CA LYS A 46 -5.53 0.58 15.24
C LYS A 46 -5.07 2.00 15.52
N ASN A 47 -3.87 2.15 16.06
CA ASN A 47 -3.22 3.44 16.24
C ASN A 47 -1.81 3.37 15.65
N ALA A 48 -1.50 4.30 14.76
CA ALA A 48 -0.15 4.40 14.23
C ALA A 48 0.76 5.00 15.30
N LYS A 49 1.96 4.48 15.43
CA LYS A 49 2.99 5.01 16.34
C LYS A 49 3.54 6.33 15.81
N ILE A 50 3.56 6.48 14.48
CA ILE A 50 4.10 7.66 13.79
C ILE A 50 2.94 8.37 13.10
N PRO A 51 2.78 9.70 13.28
CA PRO A 51 1.67 10.42 12.67
C PRO A 51 1.78 10.47 11.15
N TYR A 52 0.64 10.67 10.48
CA TYR A 52 0.52 10.64 9.03
C TYR A 52 1.55 11.52 8.32
N GLY A 53 1.73 12.76 8.77
CA GLY A 53 2.65 13.69 8.10
C GLY A 53 4.07 13.14 8.00
N ASP A 54 4.55 12.53 9.09
CA ASP A 54 5.88 11.93 9.13
C ASP A 54 5.95 10.64 8.30
N ARG A 55 4.92 9.81 8.37
CA ARG A 55 4.85 8.58 7.58
C ARG A 55 4.87 8.89 6.08
N ALA A 56 4.06 9.85 5.66
CA ALA A 56 4.00 10.28 4.26
C ALA A 56 5.34 10.85 3.78
N GLU A 57 6.01 11.65 4.62
CA GLU A 57 7.32 12.23 4.26
C GLU A 57 8.38 11.16 4.09
N ILE A 58 8.43 10.19 4.98
CA ILE A 58 9.39 9.07 4.88
C ILE A 58 9.17 8.29 3.59
N VAL A 59 7.93 7.98 3.27
CA VAL A 59 7.59 7.27 2.02
C VAL A 59 7.96 8.12 0.80
N ARG A 60 7.68 9.43 0.85
CA ARG A 60 8.00 10.34 -0.25
C ARG A 60 9.49 10.35 -0.56
N CYS A 61 10.33 10.20 0.45
CA CYS A 61 11.78 10.21 0.29
C CYS A 61 12.35 8.88 -0.21
N CYS A 62 11.55 7.84 -0.31
CA CYS A 62 11.98 6.56 -0.86
C CYS A 62 12.24 6.71 -2.36
N LYS A 63 13.42 6.28 -2.82
CA LYS A 63 13.82 6.46 -4.22
C LYS A 63 12.94 5.73 -5.23
N TYR A 64 12.16 4.73 -4.79
CA TYR A 64 11.28 3.96 -5.66
C TYR A 64 9.90 4.61 -5.83
N VAL A 65 9.60 5.64 -5.06
CA VAL A 65 8.29 6.30 -5.03
C VAL A 65 8.32 7.57 -5.85
N ASP A 66 7.39 7.70 -6.79
CA ASP A 66 7.29 8.89 -7.63
C ASP A 66 6.35 9.94 -7.06
N ALA A 67 5.30 9.52 -6.35
CA ALA A 67 4.36 10.44 -5.71
C ALA A 67 3.67 9.78 -4.51
N VAL A 68 3.25 10.59 -3.56
CA VAL A 68 2.49 10.14 -2.38
C VAL A 68 1.16 10.87 -2.36
N VAL A 69 0.09 10.12 -2.08
CA VAL A 69 -1.26 10.68 -1.91
C VAL A 69 -1.86 10.16 -0.60
N PRO A 70 -2.79 10.87 0.02
CA PRO A 70 -3.48 10.35 1.19
C PRO A 70 -4.50 9.29 0.79
N GLN A 71 -4.53 8.17 1.52
CA GLN A 71 -5.59 7.17 1.41
C GLN A 71 -6.56 7.40 2.55
N SER A 72 -7.69 8.03 2.24
CA SER A 72 -8.64 8.52 3.26
C SER A 72 -9.80 7.56 3.51
N ASP A 73 -9.98 6.56 2.65
CA ASP A 73 -11.03 5.55 2.79
C ASP A 73 -10.53 4.19 2.30
N MET A 74 -11.40 3.20 2.29
CA MET A 74 -11.05 1.83 1.88
C MET A 74 -11.16 1.60 0.37
N ASP A 75 -11.58 2.61 -0.38
CA ASP A 75 -11.89 2.47 -1.80
C ASP A 75 -10.65 2.72 -2.68
N LYS A 76 -9.85 1.68 -2.83
CA LYS A 76 -8.65 1.74 -3.68
C LYS A 76 -8.98 1.72 -5.16
N LEU A 77 -10.13 1.16 -5.55
CA LEU A 77 -10.55 1.10 -6.95
C LEU A 77 -10.78 2.51 -7.51
N THR A 78 -11.54 3.34 -6.77
CA THR A 78 -11.77 4.72 -7.16
C THR A 78 -10.46 5.50 -7.25
N MET A 79 -9.56 5.28 -6.30
CA MET A 79 -8.25 5.94 -6.31
C MET A 79 -7.44 5.52 -7.54
N CYS A 80 -7.40 4.24 -7.88
CA CYS A 80 -6.70 3.77 -9.06
C CYS A 80 -7.27 4.39 -10.35
N LYS A 81 -8.59 4.46 -10.46
CA LYS A 81 -9.25 5.08 -11.62
C LYS A 81 -8.88 6.56 -11.72
N LYS A 82 -8.91 7.26 -10.62
CA LYS A 82 -8.59 8.69 -10.54
C LYS A 82 -7.15 8.98 -10.96
N LEU A 83 -6.23 8.09 -10.58
CA LEU A 83 -4.81 8.25 -10.87
C LEU A 83 -4.40 7.70 -12.23
N GLY A 84 -5.28 6.97 -12.90
CA GLY A 84 -4.94 6.29 -14.15
C GLY A 84 -4.05 5.07 -13.95
N ALA A 85 -4.07 4.47 -12.76
CA ALA A 85 -3.27 3.30 -12.46
C ALA A 85 -3.85 2.06 -13.13
N THR A 86 -2.98 1.20 -13.67
CA THR A 86 -3.36 -0.07 -14.29
C THR A 86 -2.94 -1.27 -13.46
N TYR A 87 -2.13 -1.05 -12.40
CA TYR A 87 -1.75 -2.07 -11.42
C TYR A 87 -2.05 -1.57 -10.02
N LEU A 88 -2.58 -2.48 -9.18
CA LEU A 88 -2.62 -2.31 -7.73
C LEU A 88 -1.69 -3.35 -7.12
N PHE A 89 -0.72 -2.91 -6.32
CA PHE A 89 0.23 -3.80 -5.66
C PHE A 89 -0.16 -3.99 -4.20
N VAL A 90 -0.17 -5.22 -3.74
CA VAL A 90 -0.54 -5.56 -2.35
C VAL A 90 0.36 -6.70 -1.84
N GLY A 91 0.41 -6.86 -0.52
CA GLY A 91 0.99 -8.06 0.07
C GLY A 91 0.07 -9.27 -0.16
N ASP A 92 0.56 -10.45 0.14
CA ASP A 92 -0.14 -11.69 -0.18
C ASP A 92 -1.00 -12.28 0.95
N ASP A 93 -1.24 -11.52 2.03
CA ASP A 93 -2.04 -11.95 3.19
C ASP A 93 -3.39 -12.56 2.80
N TRP A 94 -4.06 -11.93 1.88
CA TRP A 94 -5.45 -12.25 1.53
C TRP A 94 -5.58 -12.93 0.18
N TYR A 95 -4.44 -13.31 -0.43
CA TYR A 95 -4.44 -13.97 -1.73
C TYR A 95 -5.33 -15.23 -1.68
N GLY A 96 -6.23 -15.34 -2.64
CA GLY A 96 -7.14 -16.48 -2.74
C GLY A 96 -8.38 -16.42 -1.85
N SER A 97 -8.52 -15.39 -0.99
CA SER A 97 -9.75 -15.22 -0.20
C SER A 97 -10.91 -14.82 -1.10
N GLU A 98 -12.15 -15.15 -0.69
CA GLU A 98 -13.34 -14.80 -1.47
C GLU A 98 -13.44 -13.29 -1.70
N LYS A 99 -13.16 -12.50 -0.66
CA LYS A 99 -13.21 -11.04 -0.73
C LYS A 99 -12.26 -10.50 -1.78
N TRP A 100 -11.01 -10.98 -1.80
CA TRP A 100 -10.01 -10.51 -2.74
C TRP A 100 -10.20 -11.07 -4.14
N ASN A 101 -10.77 -12.28 -4.26
CA ASN A 101 -11.15 -12.81 -5.58
C ASN A 101 -12.21 -11.93 -6.23
N GLU A 102 -13.17 -11.42 -5.44
CA GLU A 102 -14.18 -10.49 -5.92
C GLU A 102 -13.57 -9.14 -6.30
N TYR A 103 -12.62 -8.63 -5.49
CA TYR A 103 -11.88 -7.42 -5.83
C TYR A 103 -11.13 -7.57 -7.15
N GLU A 104 -10.48 -8.71 -7.38
CA GLU A 104 -9.78 -8.96 -8.64
C GLU A 104 -10.71 -8.81 -9.84
N LYS A 105 -11.92 -9.36 -9.74
CA LYS A 105 -12.93 -9.24 -10.82
C LYS A 105 -13.32 -7.78 -11.06
N GLN A 106 -13.61 -7.04 -9.99
CA GLN A 106 -14.00 -5.64 -10.08
C GLN A 106 -12.89 -4.79 -10.68
N PHE A 107 -11.65 -5.03 -10.25
CA PHE A 107 -10.50 -4.29 -10.76
C PHE A 107 -10.24 -4.62 -12.23
N LEU A 108 -10.31 -5.90 -12.62
CA LEU A 108 -10.13 -6.30 -14.00
C LEU A 108 -11.18 -5.68 -14.94
N GLU A 109 -12.43 -5.56 -14.51
CA GLU A 109 -13.48 -4.88 -15.27
C GLU A 109 -13.13 -3.43 -15.54
N ALA A 110 -12.38 -2.80 -14.65
CA ALA A 110 -11.90 -1.43 -14.80
C ALA A 110 -10.53 -1.34 -15.50
N GLY A 111 -9.99 -2.47 -15.97
CA GLY A 111 -8.69 -2.50 -16.64
C GLY A 111 -7.49 -2.44 -15.67
N ILE A 112 -7.70 -2.83 -14.43
CA ILE A 112 -6.66 -2.79 -13.39
C ILE A 112 -6.35 -4.21 -12.92
N LYS A 113 -5.08 -4.56 -12.88
CA LYS A 113 -4.63 -5.87 -12.40
C LYS A 113 -4.08 -5.75 -10.98
N ILE A 114 -4.50 -6.66 -10.10
CA ILE A 114 -3.96 -6.75 -8.74
C ILE A 114 -2.75 -7.68 -8.76
N ILE A 115 -1.63 -7.19 -8.26
CA ILE A 115 -0.36 -7.94 -8.19
C ILE A 115 -0.02 -8.15 -6.71
N TYR A 116 0.19 -9.41 -6.33
CA TYR A 116 0.51 -9.77 -4.96
C TYR A 116 2.01 -10.02 -4.82
N PHE A 117 2.61 -9.50 -3.75
CA PHE A 117 4.00 -9.75 -3.43
C PHE A 117 4.12 -10.47 -2.08
N PRO A 118 5.07 -11.41 -1.95
CA PRO A 118 5.29 -12.07 -0.67
C PRO A 118 5.89 -11.10 0.35
N TYR A 119 5.59 -11.33 1.62
CA TYR A 119 6.16 -10.54 2.71
C TYR A 119 7.62 -10.88 2.94
N THR A 120 8.37 -9.88 3.44
CA THR A 120 9.71 -10.10 3.97
C THR A 120 9.59 -10.89 5.27
N GLN A 121 10.28 -12.02 5.34
CA GLN A 121 10.27 -12.90 6.50
C GLN A 121 10.89 -12.21 7.74
N GLY A 122 10.26 -12.44 8.88
CA GLY A 122 10.81 -12.06 10.18
C GLY A 122 10.64 -10.61 10.59
N ILE A 123 9.96 -9.78 9.79
CA ILE A 123 9.74 -8.37 10.13
C ILE A 123 8.33 -7.93 9.75
N SER A 124 7.69 -7.13 10.63
CA SER A 124 6.42 -6.48 10.34
C SER A 124 6.22 -5.31 11.31
N SER A 125 5.35 -4.36 10.95
CA SER A 125 4.99 -3.26 11.84
C SER A 125 4.27 -3.77 13.09
N THR A 126 3.48 -4.82 12.96
CA THR A 126 2.80 -5.44 14.11
C THR A 126 3.81 -5.99 15.09
N LEU A 127 4.82 -6.72 14.61
CA LEU A 127 5.87 -7.26 15.45
C LEU A 127 6.65 -6.14 16.13
N LEU A 128 7.08 -5.13 15.37
CA LEU A 128 7.82 -3.98 15.92
C LEU A 128 7.00 -3.24 16.97
N SER A 129 5.70 -3.05 16.73
CA SER A 129 4.82 -2.40 17.69
C SER A 129 4.73 -3.17 18.99
N LYS A 130 4.65 -4.49 18.94
CA LYS A 130 4.65 -5.34 20.14
C LYS A 130 5.95 -5.24 20.92
N MET A 131 7.07 -5.15 20.23
CA MET A 131 8.38 -5.03 20.88
C MET A 131 8.53 -3.71 21.62
N LEU A 132 7.78 -2.67 21.23
CA LEU A 132 7.82 -1.35 21.85
C LEU A 132 6.79 -1.17 22.96
N GLU A 133 5.91 -2.12 23.16
CA GLU A 133 4.96 -2.13 24.27
C GLU A 133 5.68 -2.58 25.56
#